data_925ec8dd9a72b0dd9ff3ebd12a6ecea4
#
_entry.id   925ec8dd9a72b0dd9ff3ebd12a6ecea4
#
_cell.length_a   1.000
_cell.length_b   1.000
_cell.length_c   1.000
_cell.angle_alpha   90.00
_cell.angle_beta   90.00
_cell.angle_gamma   90.00
#
_symmetry.space_group_name_H-M   'P 1'
#
loop_
_entity.id
_entity.type
_entity.pdbx_description
1 polymer ?
#
loop_
_entity_poly.entity_id
_entity_poly.type
_entity_poly.pdbx_seq_one_letter_code
_entity_poly.pdbx_strand_id
1 'polypeptide(L)'
;PGGALCRDVLLREGVTPILQTVPEANTAYACILTDRQGENQVTVYRGAADLLSADFLRAQEAALSRCTHLLLGLECPLDATKAALAIAKKHGIFTILNPAPAIPMEPDFLRSFDLITPNQQEAAVLLGLDHTPEPSELADRLRAARLSNAVVTLGSRGSLLVTPSEGLLFPALPVAAMDTTGAGDTFNAALAVALSRGKSIPEALEFATNASAWSVARRHVLDALPTADQLTAAYRTVSPIPLR
;
A
#
# COMPACT_ATOMS: atom_id res chain seq x y z
N PRO A 1 3.31 -12.07 -22.80
CA PRO A 1 4.62 -12.37 -22.16
C PRO A 1 4.67 -11.87 -20.71
N GLY A 2 4.26 -10.62 -20.43
CA GLY A 2 4.33 -10.01 -19.09
C GLY A 2 3.51 -10.76 -18.02
N GLY A 3 2.28 -11.16 -18.34
CA GLY A 3 1.44 -11.92 -17.39
C GLY A 3 2.01 -13.28 -17.00
N ALA A 4 2.68 -13.96 -17.93
CA ALA A 4 3.37 -15.21 -17.62
C ALA A 4 4.54 -14.98 -16.66
N LEU A 5 5.34 -13.93 -16.89
CA LEU A 5 6.44 -13.55 -16.01
C LEU A 5 5.94 -13.26 -14.59
N CYS A 6 4.91 -12.43 -14.45
CA CYS A 6 4.32 -12.11 -13.14
C CYS A 6 3.82 -13.36 -12.41
N ARG A 7 3.08 -14.23 -13.13
CA ARG A 7 2.60 -15.49 -12.57
C ARG A 7 3.74 -16.37 -12.06
N ASP A 8 4.79 -16.51 -12.86
CA ASP A 8 5.90 -17.41 -12.55
C ASP A 8 6.73 -16.89 -11.35
N VAL A 9 6.83 -15.55 -11.21
CA VAL A 9 7.42 -14.92 -10.00
C VAL A 9 6.57 -15.23 -8.78
N LEU A 10 5.27 -14.98 -8.82
CA LEU A 10 4.36 -15.25 -7.69
C LEU A 10 4.41 -16.72 -7.25
N LEU A 11 4.42 -17.66 -8.20
CA LEU A 11 4.50 -19.09 -7.89
C LEU A 11 5.83 -19.46 -7.23
N ARG A 12 6.94 -18.89 -7.66
CA ARG A 12 8.26 -19.12 -7.03
C ARG A 12 8.30 -18.65 -5.58
N GLU A 13 7.62 -17.57 -5.30
CA GLU A 13 7.51 -17.00 -3.95
C GLU A 13 6.42 -17.68 -3.09
N GLY A 14 5.81 -18.77 -3.58
CA GLY A 14 4.78 -19.51 -2.85
C GLY A 14 3.42 -18.81 -2.80
N VAL A 15 3.22 -17.77 -3.59
CA VAL A 15 1.94 -17.06 -3.69
C VAL A 15 1.02 -17.80 -4.67
N THR A 16 -0.24 -17.98 -4.33
CA THR A 16 -1.25 -18.54 -5.22
C THR A 16 -1.83 -17.45 -6.11
N PRO A 17 -1.46 -17.37 -7.41
CA PRO A 17 -1.97 -16.32 -8.28
C PRO A 17 -3.40 -16.63 -8.73
N ILE A 18 -4.32 -15.66 -8.57
CA ILE A 18 -5.66 -15.66 -9.12
C ILE A 18 -5.70 -14.55 -10.17
N LEU A 19 -5.60 -14.90 -11.45
CA LEU A 19 -5.38 -13.95 -12.54
C LEU A 19 -6.54 -13.98 -13.53
N GLN A 20 -7.08 -12.80 -13.84
CA GLN A 20 -7.92 -12.63 -15.02
C GLN A 20 -7.02 -12.55 -16.26
N THR A 21 -7.18 -13.46 -17.20
CA THR A 21 -6.46 -13.43 -18.47
C THR A 21 -7.29 -12.70 -19.52
N VAL A 22 -6.71 -11.70 -20.17
CA VAL A 22 -7.34 -10.89 -21.23
C VAL A 22 -6.48 -11.02 -22.48
N PRO A 23 -6.84 -11.88 -23.44
CA PRO A 23 -6.02 -12.20 -24.60
C PRO A 23 -5.75 -10.99 -25.51
N GLU A 24 -6.69 -10.05 -25.58
CA GLU A 24 -6.66 -8.85 -26.43
C GLU A 24 -5.87 -7.67 -25.85
N ALA A 25 -5.35 -7.79 -24.63
CA ALA A 25 -4.61 -6.73 -23.98
C ALA A 25 -3.24 -7.20 -23.44
N ASN A 26 -2.26 -6.33 -23.51
CA ASN A 26 -0.98 -6.56 -22.84
C ASN A 26 -1.13 -6.34 -21.33
N THR A 27 -0.35 -7.07 -20.55
CA THR A 27 -0.18 -6.82 -19.11
C THR A 27 0.29 -5.38 -18.89
N ALA A 28 -0.19 -4.74 -17.82
CA ALA A 28 0.25 -3.40 -17.43
C ALA A 28 1.77 -3.37 -17.21
N TYR A 29 2.38 -2.23 -17.55
CA TYR A 29 3.79 -1.98 -17.27
C TYR A 29 4.04 -0.50 -17.01
N ALA A 30 5.09 -0.20 -16.26
CA ALA A 30 5.55 1.15 -16.03
C ALA A 30 6.95 1.35 -16.64
N CYS A 31 7.17 2.51 -17.27
CA CYS A 31 8.49 3.01 -17.62
C CYS A 31 8.87 4.08 -16.60
N ILE A 32 9.95 3.84 -15.87
CA ILE A 32 10.43 4.72 -14.82
C ILE A 32 11.73 5.36 -15.30
N LEU A 33 11.72 6.68 -15.44
CA LEU A 33 12.88 7.48 -15.76
C LEU A 33 13.39 8.12 -14.47
N THR A 34 14.63 7.84 -14.12
CA THR A 34 15.28 8.43 -12.94
C THR A 34 16.34 9.41 -13.41
N ASP A 35 16.31 10.64 -12.93
CA ASP A 35 17.31 11.63 -13.23
C ASP A 35 18.57 11.49 -12.36
N ARG A 36 19.56 12.39 -12.56
CA ARG A 36 20.81 12.34 -11.80
C ARG A 36 20.65 12.73 -10.33
N GLN A 37 19.55 13.37 -9.97
CA GLN A 37 19.18 13.74 -8.62
C GLN A 37 18.42 12.64 -7.88
N GLY A 38 18.02 11.56 -8.62
CA GLY A 38 17.23 10.44 -8.08
C GLY A 38 15.72 10.69 -8.14
N GLU A 39 15.28 11.78 -8.80
CA GLU A 39 13.85 12.02 -9.00
C GLU A 39 13.28 11.10 -10.09
N ASN A 40 12.11 10.54 -9.82
CA ASN A 40 11.47 9.57 -10.71
C ASN A 40 10.30 10.20 -11.48
N GLN A 41 10.30 9.99 -12.80
CA GLN A 41 9.12 10.21 -13.65
C GLN A 41 8.58 8.85 -14.11
N VAL A 42 7.33 8.56 -13.78
CA VAL A 42 6.69 7.28 -14.07
C VAL A 42 5.64 7.47 -15.15
N THR A 43 5.76 6.68 -16.21
CA THR A 43 4.74 6.57 -17.27
C THR A 43 4.16 5.17 -17.25
N VAL A 44 2.85 5.04 -17.05
CA VAL A 44 2.15 3.77 -16.89
C VAL A 44 1.31 3.46 -18.13
N TYR A 45 1.50 2.28 -18.71
CA TYR A 45 0.54 1.66 -19.61
C TYR A 45 -0.32 0.69 -18.79
N ARG A 46 -1.61 1.00 -18.66
CA ARG A 46 -2.50 0.27 -17.76
C ARG A 46 -2.99 -1.06 -18.33
N GLY A 47 -3.15 -1.15 -19.67
CA GLY A 47 -3.41 -2.40 -20.38
C GLY A 47 -4.50 -3.27 -19.76
N ALA A 48 -4.19 -4.53 -19.51
CA ALA A 48 -5.12 -5.49 -18.91
C ALA A 48 -5.56 -5.13 -17.47
N ALA A 49 -4.83 -4.27 -16.76
CA ALA A 49 -5.25 -3.82 -15.42
C ALA A 49 -6.57 -3.03 -15.46
N ASP A 50 -6.80 -2.25 -16.52
CA ASP A 50 -8.07 -1.52 -16.73
C ASP A 50 -9.25 -2.42 -17.07
N LEU A 51 -9.00 -3.70 -17.34
CA LEU A 51 -10.01 -4.68 -17.72
C LEU A 51 -10.32 -5.66 -16.59
N LEU A 52 -9.73 -5.50 -15.40
CA LEU A 52 -10.12 -6.30 -14.25
C LEU A 52 -11.59 -6.05 -13.90
N SER A 53 -12.40 -7.09 -13.96
CA SER A 53 -13.84 -6.95 -13.83
C SER A 53 -14.37 -7.30 -12.43
N ALA A 54 -15.41 -6.61 -12.02
CA ALA A 54 -16.15 -6.94 -10.81
C ALA A 54 -16.71 -8.38 -10.83
N ASP A 55 -17.14 -8.87 -12.01
CA ASP A 55 -17.67 -10.24 -12.15
C ASP A 55 -16.58 -11.29 -11.97
N PHE A 56 -15.36 -11.05 -12.45
CA PHE A 56 -14.23 -11.92 -12.16
C PHE A 56 -14.02 -12.04 -10.65
N LEU A 57 -14.02 -10.91 -9.91
CA LEU A 57 -13.84 -10.94 -8.45
C LEU A 57 -14.97 -11.65 -7.73
N ARG A 58 -16.22 -11.44 -8.15
CA ARG A 58 -17.37 -12.19 -7.60
C ARG A 58 -17.23 -13.71 -7.82
N ALA A 59 -16.72 -14.11 -8.99
CA ALA A 59 -16.45 -15.53 -9.26
C ALA A 59 -15.33 -16.11 -8.38
N GLN A 60 -14.46 -15.25 -7.79
CA GLN A 60 -13.40 -15.67 -6.88
C GLN A 60 -13.79 -15.56 -5.39
N GLU A 61 -15.05 -15.28 -5.07
CA GLU A 61 -15.51 -15.09 -3.69
C GLU A 61 -15.11 -16.25 -2.76
N ALA A 62 -15.22 -17.50 -3.22
CA ALA A 62 -14.83 -18.68 -2.44
C ALA A 62 -13.34 -18.72 -2.09
N ALA A 63 -12.47 -18.16 -2.91
CA ALA A 63 -11.05 -18.02 -2.61
C ALA A 63 -10.77 -16.84 -1.68
N LEU A 64 -11.39 -15.70 -1.95
CA LEU A 64 -11.25 -14.48 -1.15
C LEU A 64 -11.78 -14.67 0.28
N SER A 65 -12.89 -15.41 0.46
CA SER A 65 -13.49 -15.65 1.78
C SER A 65 -12.59 -16.40 2.76
N ARG A 66 -11.51 -17.02 2.28
CA ARG A 66 -10.50 -17.69 3.13
C ARG A 66 -9.38 -16.77 3.60
N CYS A 67 -9.35 -15.53 3.08
CA CYS A 67 -8.36 -14.54 3.50
C CYS A 67 -8.79 -13.88 4.81
N THR A 68 -7.82 -13.49 5.62
CA THR A 68 -8.05 -12.71 6.84
C THR A 68 -7.88 -11.22 6.59
N HIS A 69 -7.05 -10.87 5.62
CA HIS A 69 -6.72 -9.49 5.26
C HIS A 69 -6.77 -9.32 3.74
N LEU A 70 -7.19 -8.15 3.29
CA LEU A 70 -7.25 -7.78 1.88
C LEU A 70 -6.62 -6.40 1.69
N LEU A 71 -5.51 -6.36 0.95
CA LEU A 71 -4.85 -5.11 0.54
C LEU A 71 -5.30 -4.78 -0.89
N LEU A 72 -5.81 -3.57 -1.08
CA LEU A 72 -6.35 -3.07 -2.35
C LEU A 72 -5.60 -1.80 -2.78
N GLY A 73 -5.36 -1.69 -4.09
CA GLY A 73 -4.89 -0.46 -4.75
C GLY A 73 -5.99 0.15 -5.64
N LEU A 74 -5.66 1.27 -6.28
CA LEU A 74 -6.52 1.95 -7.28
C LEU A 74 -5.95 1.88 -8.70
N GLU A 75 -5.06 0.94 -8.94
CA GLU A 75 -4.48 0.67 -10.27
C GLU A 75 -5.38 -0.19 -11.15
N CYS A 76 -6.56 -0.55 -10.67
CA CYS A 76 -7.60 -1.26 -11.39
C CYS A 76 -8.92 -0.45 -11.36
N PRO A 77 -9.92 -0.84 -12.15
CA PRO A 77 -11.22 -0.18 -12.14
C PRO A 77 -11.85 -0.13 -10.75
N LEU A 78 -12.41 1.02 -10.40
CA LEU A 78 -13.03 1.25 -9.08
C LEU A 78 -14.14 0.23 -8.77
N ASP A 79 -14.87 -0.24 -9.80
CA ASP A 79 -15.92 -1.24 -9.61
C ASP A 79 -15.36 -2.60 -9.21
N ALA A 80 -14.15 -2.96 -9.65
CA ALA A 80 -13.44 -4.13 -9.17
C ALA A 80 -13.06 -3.97 -7.68
N THR A 81 -12.50 -2.82 -7.31
CA THR A 81 -12.19 -2.49 -5.91
C THR A 81 -13.44 -2.53 -5.02
N LYS A 82 -14.58 -1.97 -5.49
CA LYS A 82 -15.86 -2.03 -4.77
C LYS A 82 -16.36 -3.47 -4.61
N ALA A 83 -16.23 -4.31 -5.65
CA ALA A 83 -16.64 -5.71 -5.56
C ALA A 83 -15.79 -6.50 -4.55
N ALA A 84 -14.46 -6.30 -4.57
CA ALA A 84 -13.55 -6.92 -3.59
C ALA A 84 -13.88 -6.47 -2.15
N LEU A 85 -14.12 -5.18 -1.94
CA LEU A 85 -14.53 -4.63 -0.64
C LEU A 85 -15.86 -5.23 -0.16
N ALA A 86 -16.86 -5.37 -1.05
CA ALA A 86 -18.15 -5.97 -0.69
C ALA A 86 -18.00 -7.43 -0.24
N ILE A 87 -17.16 -8.21 -0.93
CA ILE A 87 -16.81 -9.58 -0.52
C ILE A 87 -16.12 -9.57 0.84
N ALA A 88 -15.14 -8.68 1.03
CA ALA A 88 -14.42 -8.58 2.30
C ALA A 88 -15.36 -8.28 3.47
N LYS A 89 -16.25 -7.30 3.32
CA LYS A 89 -17.24 -6.96 4.37
C LYS A 89 -18.21 -8.12 4.67
N LYS A 90 -18.67 -8.83 3.64
CA LYS A 90 -19.53 -10.01 3.80
C LYS A 90 -18.89 -11.12 4.63
N HIS A 91 -17.57 -11.29 4.52
CA HIS A 91 -16.82 -12.37 5.16
C HIS A 91 -15.99 -11.91 6.38
N GLY A 92 -16.10 -10.64 6.81
CA GLY A 92 -15.37 -10.12 7.98
C GLY A 92 -13.85 -10.05 7.77
N ILE A 93 -13.42 -9.83 6.53
CA ILE A 93 -12.00 -9.70 6.16
C ILE A 93 -11.54 -8.26 6.45
N PHE A 94 -10.42 -8.11 7.13
CA PHE A 94 -9.82 -6.80 7.40
C PHE A 94 -9.32 -6.15 6.09
N THR A 95 -9.71 -4.91 5.83
CA THR A 95 -9.48 -4.24 4.55
C THR A 95 -8.50 -3.09 4.68
N ILE A 96 -7.48 -3.08 3.82
CA ILE A 96 -6.48 -2.02 3.70
C ILE A 96 -6.59 -1.43 2.30
N LEU A 97 -6.78 -0.13 2.18
CA LEU A 97 -6.71 0.59 0.91
C LEU A 97 -5.41 1.37 0.82
N ASN A 98 -4.56 1.03 -0.14
CA ASN A 98 -3.51 1.93 -0.62
C ASN A 98 -4.07 2.74 -1.79
N PRO A 99 -4.43 4.02 -1.60
CA PRO A 99 -5.12 4.80 -2.62
C PRO A 99 -4.15 5.36 -3.67
N ALA A 100 -3.40 4.48 -4.32
CA ALA A 100 -2.42 4.77 -5.36
C ALA A 100 -2.88 4.22 -6.71
N PRO A 101 -2.93 5.06 -7.77
CA PRO A 101 -2.84 6.52 -7.74
C PRO A 101 -4.09 7.15 -7.10
N ALA A 102 -3.90 8.23 -6.33
CA ALA A 102 -5.01 8.89 -5.69
C ALA A 102 -5.93 9.59 -6.71
N ILE A 103 -7.22 9.39 -6.52
CA ILE A 103 -8.28 10.10 -7.22
C ILE A 103 -9.24 10.70 -6.18
N PRO A 104 -9.95 11.78 -6.48
CA PRO A 104 -11.01 12.27 -5.61
C PRO A 104 -12.04 11.16 -5.33
N MET A 105 -12.35 10.92 -4.06
CA MET A 105 -13.26 9.86 -3.64
C MET A 105 -14.24 10.37 -2.60
N GLU A 106 -15.43 9.77 -2.61
CA GLU A 106 -16.43 10.05 -1.57
C GLU A 106 -15.89 9.61 -0.19
N PRO A 107 -15.95 10.48 0.83
CA PRO A 107 -15.45 10.15 2.16
C PRO A 107 -16.08 8.88 2.76
N ASP A 108 -17.36 8.59 2.46
CA ASP A 108 -18.05 7.37 2.92
C ASP A 108 -17.42 6.10 2.33
N PHE A 109 -16.94 6.16 1.10
CA PHE A 109 -16.23 5.04 0.51
C PHE A 109 -14.89 4.80 1.22
N LEU A 110 -14.12 5.85 1.49
CA LEU A 110 -12.86 5.73 2.24
C LEU A 110 -13.09 5.20 3.67
N ARG A 111 -14.14 5.67 4.35
CA ARG A 111 -14.54 5.19 5.69
C ARG A 111 -14.97 3.74 5.73
N SER A 112 -15.30 3.15 4.58
CA SER A 112 -15.67 1.74 4.51
C SER A 112 -14.49 0.77 4.64
N PHE A 113 -13.26 1.24 4.53
CA PHE A 113 -12.05 0.45 4.79
C PHE A 113 -11.68 0.48 6.27
N ASP A 114 -11.05 -0.60 6.76
CA ASP A 114 -10.59 -0.69 8.15
C ASP A 114 -9.30 0.12 8.35
N LEU A 115 -8.49 0.27 7.28
CA LEU A 115 -7.27 1.08 7.26
C LEU A 115 -7.07 1.68 5.86
N ILE A 116 -6.61 2.93 5.78
CA ILE A 116 -6.13 3.55 4.54
C ILE A 116 -4.65 3.92 4.67
N THR A 117 -3.89 3.76 3.58
CA THR A 117 -2.42 3.95 3.60
C THR A 117 -1.94 4.87 2.47
N PRO A 118 -2.43 6.11 2.38
CA PRO A 118 -1.95 7.07 1.40
C PRO A 118 -0.52 7.52 1.70
N ASN A 119 0.19 8.02 0.69
CA ASN A 119 1.31 8.91 0.92
C ASN A 119 0.81 10.34 1.19
N GLN A 120 1.72 11.26 1.51
CA GLN A 120 1.37 12.64 1.86
C GLN A 120 0.65 13.38 0.72
N GLN A 121 1.04 13.17 -0.54
CA GLN A 121 0.40 13.79 -1.70
C GLN A 121 -0.96 13.15 -1.98
N GLU A 122 -1.06 11.84 -1.89
CA GLU A 122 -2.33 11.11 -2.03
C GLU A 122 -3.33 11.54 -0.96
N ALA A 123 -2.88 11.69 0.29
CA ALA A 123 -3.72 12.20 1.36
C ALA A 123 -4.24 13.62 1.07
N ALA A 124 -3.41 14.50 0.49
CA ALA A 124 -3.85 15.82 0.06
C ALA A 124 -4.97 15.75 -1.00
N VAL A 125 -4.81 14.88 -2.01
CA VAL A 125 -5.85 14.66 -3.04
C VAL A 125 -7.14 14.14 -2.42
N LEU A 126 -7.08 13.14 -1.52
CA LEU A 126 -8.25 12.57 -0.84
C LEU A 126 -8.98 13.61 0.04
N LEU A 127 -8.25 14.56 0.59
CA LEU A 127 -8.78 15.65 1.42
C LEU A 127 -9.18 16.89 0.63
N GLY A 128 -8.97 16.90 -0.70
CA GLY A 128 -9.27 18.04 -1.57
C GLY A 128 -8.39 19.27 -1.29
N LEU A 129 -7.14 19.05 -0.86
CA LEU A 129 -6.17 20.11 -0.57
C LEU A 129 -5.38 20.45 -1.82
N ASP A 130 -5.03 21.71 -1.99
CA ASP A 130 -4.23 22.26 -3.09
C ASP A 130 -2.74 22.36 -2.77
N HIS A 131 -2.35 21.92 -1.59
CA HIS A 131 -0.97 21.90 -1.09
C HIS A 131 -0.66 20.57 -0.40
N THR A 132 0.62 20.30 -0.18
CA THR A 132 1.08 19.16 0.60
C THR A 132 1.13 19.55 2.08
N PRO A 133 0.19 19.04 2.91
CA PRO A 133 0.05 19.46 4.30
C PRO A 133 1.14 18.87 5.20
N GLU A 134 1.52 19.55 6.26
CA GLU A 134 2.42 19.02 7.28
C GLU A 134 1.74 17.92 8.12
N PRO A 135 2.50 17.04 8.81
CA PRO A 135 1.94 15.91 9.54
C PRO A 135 0.87 16.27 10.58
N SER A 136 1.03 17.39 11.29
CA SER A 136 0.02 17.87 12.25
C SER A 136 -1.27 18.28 11.56
N GLU A 137 -1.18 19.04 10.47
CA GLU A 137 -2.35 19.40 9.66
C GLU A 137 -3.02 18.16 9.07
N LEU A 138 -2.25 17.21 8.55
CA LEU A 138 -2.78 15.92 8.06
C LEU A 138 -3.59 15.20 9.12
N ALA A 139 -3.05 15.08 10.34
CA ALA A 139 -3.75 14.43 11.44
C ALA A 139 -5.08 15.10 11.74
N ASP A 140 -5.11 16.44 11.78
CA ASP A 140 -6.32 17.21 12.07
C ASP A 140 -7.35 17.08 10.94
N ARG A 141 -6.92 17.19 9.67
CA ARG A 141 -7.79 17.06 8.50
C ARG A 141 -8.39 15.66 8.38
N LEU A 142 -7.58 14.61 8.59
CA LEU A 142 -8.05 13.23 8.55
C LEU A 142 -9.06 12.95 9.66
N ARG A 143 -8.83 13.45 10.88
CA ARG A 143 -9.81 13.34 11.97
C ARG A 143 -11.11 14.10 11.67
N ALA A 144 -11.00 15.34 11.17
CA ALA A 144 -12.16 16.12 10.77
C ALA A 144 -13.00 15.44 9.68
N ALA A 145 -12.34 14.75 8.74
CA ALA A 145 -12.98 13.93 7.70
C ALA A 145 -13.47 12.57 8.23
N ARG A 146 -13.26 12.24 9.51
CA ARG A 146 -13.54 10.93 10.13
C ARG A 146 -12.82 9.76 9.43
N LEU A 147 -11.62 10.03 8.93
CA LEU A 147 -10.70 9.05 8.36
C LEU A 147 -9.58 8.72 9.36
N SER A 148 -9.98 8.45 10.59
CA SER A 148 -9.08 8.28 11.73
C SER A 148 -8.57 6.84 11.91
N ASN A 149 -8.54 6.06 10.85
CA ASN A 149 -7.74 4.83 10.75
C ASN A 149 -6.88 4.98 9.50
N ALA A 150 -5.91 5.88 9.57
CA ALA A 150 -5.03 6.18 8.45
C ALA A 150 -3.56 6.06 8.85
N VAL A 151 -2.77 5.51 7.96
CA VAL A 151 -1.31 5.52 8.00
C VAL A 151 -0.82 6.32 6.81
N VAL A 152 -0.26 7.50 7.03
CA VAL A 152 0.27 8.32 5.94
C VAL A 152 1.78 8.10 5.83
N THR A 153 2.28 7.63 4.69
CA THR A 153 3.72 7.55 4.46
C THR A 153 4.29 8.92 4.10
N LEU A 154 5.42 9.27 4.72
CA LEU A 154 6.05 10.59 4.66
C LEU A 154 7.48 10.53 4.05
N GLY A 155 7.78 9.47 3.30
CA GLY A 155 9.11 9.24 2.72
C GLY A 155 10.20 9.15 3.79
N SER A 156 11.25 9.94 3.67
CA SER A 156 12.38 9.95 4.61
C SER A 156 12.02 10.42 6.02
N ARG A 157 10.83 10.98 6.22
CA ARG A 157 10.31 11.35 7.55
C ARG A 157 9.62 10.18 8.26
N GLY A 158 9.37 9.06 7.57
CA GLY A 158 8.73 7.87 8.14
C GLY A 158 7.25 7.76 7.82
N SER A 159 6.41 7.49 8.81
CA SER A 159 4.96 7.38 8.63
C SER A 159 4.20 7.97 9.82
N LEU A 160 2.99 8.45 9.55
CA LEU A 160 2.06 9.03 10.51
C LEU A 160 0.87 8.09 10.70
N LEU A 161 0.67 7.57 11.90
CA LEU A 161 -0.57 6.92 12.30
C LEU A 161 -1.54 7.98 12.83
N VAL A 162 -2.74 8.01 12.26
CA VAL A 162 -3.83 8.86 12.76
C VAL A 162 -4.93 7.97 13.32
N THR A 163 -5.22 8.15 14.61
CA THR A 163 -6.34 7.52 15.31
C THR A 163 -7.39 8.58 15.68
N PRO A 164 -8.58 8.19 16.17
CA PRO A 164 -9.55 9.17 16.68
C PRO A 164 -8.99 10.05 17.80
N SER A 165 -8.08 9.55 18.61
CA SER A 165 -7.56 10.24 19.80
C SER A 165 -6.21 10.92 19.60
N GLU A 166 -5.36 10.41 18.70
CA GLU A 166 -3.97 10.87 18.60
C GLU A 166 -3.37 10.74 17.19
N GLY A 167 -2.29 11.48 16.95
CA GLY A 167 -1.39 11.30 15.84
C GLY A 167 -0.03 10.82 16.36
N LEU A 168 0.50 9.73 15.78
CA LEU A 168 1.79 9.16 16.14
C LEU A 168 2.71 9.12 14.92
N LEU A 169 3.84 9.81 15.02
CA LEU A 169 4.89 9.77 14.00
C LEU A 169 5.84 8.60 14.28
N PHE A 170 5.98 7.70 13.33
CA PHE A 170 6.98 6.64 13.31
C PHE A 170 8.15 7.10 12.44
N PRO A 171 9.30 7.47 13.00
CA PRO A 171 10.44 7.97 12.23
C PRO A 171 10.95 6.90 11.25
N ALA A 172 11.40 7.35 10.07
CA ALA A 172 12.14 6.47 9.18
C ALA A 172 13.46 6.02 9.81
N LEU A 173 13.90 4.81 9.47
CA LEU A 173 15.23 4.35 9.85
C LEU A 173 16.28 5.03 8.96
N PRO A 174 17.37 5.54 9.53
CA PRO A 174 18.44 6.17 8.76
C PRO A 174 19.18 5.11 7.93
N VAL A 175 19.06 5.21 6.61
CA VAL A 175 19.73 4.37 5.61
C VAL A 175 20.20 5.21 4.44
N ALA A 176 21.26 4.77 3.76
CA ALA A 176 21.65 5.34 2.48
C ALA A 176 20.69 4.80 1.41
N ALA A 177 19.76 5.62 0.96
CA ALA A 177 18.83 5.23 -0.10
C ALA A 177 19.57 5.07 -1.43
N MET A 178 19.37 3.93 -2.09
CA MET A 178 19.89 3.62 -3.42
C MET A 178 18.80 3.67 -4.49
N ASP A 179 17.61 3.19 -4.15
CA ASP A 179 16.46 3.16 -5.04
C ASP A 179 15.17 3.17 -4.19
N THR A 180 14.33 4.18 -4.37
CA THR A 180 13.09 4.32 -3.62
C THR A 180 11.88 3.70 -4.32
N THR A 181 12.08 3.12 -5.51
CA THR A 181 11.02 2.46 -6.29
C THR A 181 10.49 1.24 -5.52
N GLY A 182 9.17 1.15 -5.37
CA GLY A 182 8.52 0.06 -4.65
C GLY A 182 8.61 0.13 -3.12
N ALA A 183 9.17 1.23 -2.55
CA ALA A 183 9.24 1.40 -1.10
C ALA A 183 7.86 1.41 -0.44
N GLY A 184 6.88 2.08 -1.07
CA GLY A 184 5.49 2.10 -0.66
C GLY A 184 4.84 0.72 -0.72
N ASP A 185 5.09 -0.03 -1.80
CA ASP A 185 4.58 -1.40 -1.96
C ASP A 185 5.14 -2.34 -0.90
N THR A 186 6.45 -2.25 -0.65
CA THR A 186 7.14 -3.02 0.41
C THR A 186 6.56 -2.67 1.79
N PHE A 187 6.34 -1.38 2.06
CA PHE A 187 5.74 -0.92 3.31
C PHE A 187 4.34 -1.50 3.50
N ASN A 188 3.47 -1.36 2.49
CA ASN A 188 2.09 -1.85 2.54
C ASN A 188 2.01 -3.37 2.67
N ALA A 189 2.84 -4.11 1.93
CA ALA A 189 2.91 -5.56 2.02
C ALA A 189 3.36 -6.02 3.41
N ALA A 190 4.42 -5.41 3.97
CA ALA A 190 4.91 -5.72 5.30
C ALA A 190 3.88 -5.38 6.40
N LEU A 191 3.20 -4.23 6.27
CA LEU A 191 2.11 -3.83 7.16
C LEU A 191 0.99 -4.88 7.16
N ALA A 192 0.51 -5.27 5.98
CA ALA A 192 -0.55 -6.28 5.85
C ALA A 192 -0.12 -7.64 6.43
N VAL A 193 1.11 -8.08 6.19
CA VAL A 193 1.66 -9.32 6.74
C VAL A 193 1.75 -9.26 8.26
N ALA A 194 2.22 -8.16 8.84
CA ALA A 194 2.31 -8.01 10.29
C ALA A 194 0.93 -8.03 10.96
N LEU A 195 -0.04 -7.31 10.39
CA LEU A 195 -1.43 -7.31 10.87
C LEU A 195 -2.06 -8.70 10.75
N SER A 196 -1.85 -9.42 9.65
CA SER A 196 -2.37 -10.79 9.47
C SER A 196 -1.78 -11.80 10.47
N ARG A 197 -0.65 -11.49 11.09
CA ARG A 197 -0.01 -12.25 12.18
C ARG A 197 -0.46 -11.80 13.56
N GLY A 198 -1.50 -10.96 13.65
CA GLY A 198 -2.08 -10.49 14.91
C GLY A 198 -1.29 -9.38 15.61
N LYS A 199 -0.35 -8.72 14.92
CA LYS A 199 0.33 -7.55 15.48
C LYS A 199 -0.64 -6.36 15.55
N SER A 200 -0.48 -5.52 16.57
CA SER A 200 -1.14 -4.22 16.65
C SER A 200 -0.67 -3.30 15.53
N ILE A 201 -1.45 -2.26 15.18
CA ILE A 201 -1.05 -1.30 14.15
C ILE A 201 0.32 -0.67 14.45
N PRO A 202 0.65 -0.20 15.67
CA PRO A 202 1.98 0.29 16.00
C PRO A 202 3.11 -0.71 15.73
N GLU A 203 2.96 -1.97 16.16
CA GLU A 203 3.96 -3.02 15.90
C GLU A 203 4.09 -3.35 14.41
N ALA A 204 2.97 -3.32 13.68
CA ALA A 204 2.96 -3.54 12.24
C ALA A 204 3.64 -2.38 11.48
N LEU A 205 3.51 -1.14 11.96
CA LEU A 205 4.22 0.02 11.42
C LEU A 205 5.72 -0.04 11.65
N GLU A 206 6.14 -0.48 12.84
CA GLU A 206 7.56 -0.72 13.12
C GLU A 206 8.14 -1.76 12.15
N PHE A 207 7.43 -2.88 11.94
CA PHE A 207 7.82 -3.92 11.00
C PHE A 207 7.86 -3.40 9.56
N ALA A 208 6.85 -2.66 9.11
CA ALA A 208 6.78 -2.07 7.77
C ALA A 208 7.91 -1.03 7.53
N THR A 209 8.25 -0.23 8.55
CA THR A 209 9.37 0.72 8.51
C THR A 209 10.70 0.00 8.29
N ASN A 210 10.93 -1.13 8.96
CA ASN A 210 12.12 -1.95 8.77
C ASN A 210 12.18 -2.56 7.36
N ALA A 211 11.06 -3.06 6.85
CA ALA A 211 10.98 -3.63 5.50
C ALA A 211 11.25 -2.58 4.41
N SER A 212 10.65 -1.40 4.54
CA SER A 212 10.87 -0.30 3.61
C SER A 212 12.31 0.21 3.66
N ALA A 213 12.90 0.37 4.86
CA ALA A 213 14.30 0.75 5.01
C ALA A 213 15.26 -0.28 4.39
N TRP A 214 14.93 -1.56 4.46
CA TRP A 214 15.67 -2.62 3.78
C TRP A 214 15.62 -2.47 2.27
N SER A 215 14.42 -2.24 1.70
CA SER A 215 14.23 -2.16 0.25
C SER A 215 14.93 -0.94 -0.35
N VAL A 216 14.77 0.25 0.23
CA VAL A 216 15.36 1.49 -0.32
C VAL A 216 16.89 1.50 -0.29
N ALA A 217 17.52 0.68 0.53
CA ALA A 217 18.98 0.52 0.59
C ALA A 217 19.52 -0.42 -0.51
N ARG A 218 18.67 -0.88 -1.44
CA ARG A 218 19.03 -1.83 -2.51
C ARG A 218 18.52 -1.34 -3.85
N ARG A 219 19.08 -1.88 -4.92
CA ARG A 219 18.62 -1.61 -6.29
C ARG A 219 17.59 -2.64 -6.70
N HIS A 220 16.74 -2.25 -7.64
CA HIS A 220 15.64 -3.04 -8.20
C HIS A 220 14.51 -3.31 -7.21
N VAL A 221 13.33 -3.61 -7.72
CA VAL A 221 12.13 -3.77 -6.87
C VAL A 221 12.07 -5.19 -6.30
N LEU A 222 12.08 -6.21 -7.15
CA LEU A 222 11.89 -7.59 -6.69
C LEU A 222 13.09 -8.11 -5.87
N ASP A 223 14.31 -7.80 -6.30
CA ASP A 223 15.54 -8.22 -5.61
C ASP A 223 15.74 -7.50 -4.26
N ALA A 224 15.10 -6.35 -4.09
CA ALA A 224 15.14 -5.56 -2.86
C ALA A 224 14.15 -6.02 -1.80
N LEU A 225 13.17 -6.88 -2.14
CA LEU A 225 12.18 -7.36 -1.17
C LEU A 225 12.86 -8.24 -0.10
N PRO A 226 12.66 -7.93 1.20
CA PRO A 226 13.28 -8.71 2.26
C PRO A 226 12.54 -10.03 2.51
N THR A 227 13.27 -11.06 2.87
CA THR A 227 12.70 -12.25 3.50
C THR A 227 12.44 -12.00 4.98
N ALA A 228 11.60 -12.85 5.62
CA ALA A 228 11.33 -12.76 7.05
C ALA A 228 12.61 -12.89 7.90
N ASP A 229 13.53 -13.78 7.52
CA ASP A 229 14.80 -14.01 8.24
C ASP A 229 15.74 -12.81 8.12
N GLN A 230 15.80 -12.19 6.95
CA GLN A 230 16.59 -10.98 6.71
C GLN A 230 16.08 -9.81 7.55
N LEU A 231 14.75 -9.64 7.63
CA LEU A 231 14.16 -8.60 8.48
C LEU A 231 14.41 -8.87 9.96
N THR A 232 14.30 -10.12 10.41
CA THR A 232 14.59 -10.49 11.80
C THR A 232 16.05 -10.19 12.16
N ALA A 233 16.97 -10.51 11.28
CA ALA A 233 18.42 -10.30 11.51
C ALA A 233 18.81 -8.80 11.51
N ALA A 234 18.10 -7.97 10.73
CA ALA A 234 18.38 -6.54 10.56
C ALA A 234 17.42 -5.63 11.34
N TYR A 235 16.56 -6.19 12.19
CA TYR A 235 15.49 -5.46 12.86
C TYR A 235 16.02 -4.36 13.79
N ARG A 236 15.42 -3.18 13.68
CA ARG A 236 15.72 -2.02 14.54
C ARG A 236 14.41 -1.48 15.13
N THR A 237 14.43 -1.19 16.42
CA THR A 237 13.26 -0.63 17.11
C THR A 237 12.98 0.79 16.64
N VAL A 238 11.70 1.06 16.37
CA VAL A 238 11.18 2.39 16.00
C VAL A 238 10.18 2.82 17.05
N SER A 239 10.53 3.83 17.84
CA SER A 239 9.62 4.37 18.85
C SER A 239 8.76 5.49 18.26
N PRO A 240 7.43 5.43 18.42
CA PRO A 240 6.55 6.48 17.94
C PRO A 240 6.70 7.76 18.77
N ILE A 241 6.50 8.89 18.09
CA ILE A 241 6.56 10.23 18.68
C ILE A 241 5.16 10.84 18.57
N PRO A 242 4.49 11.18 19.70
CA PRO A 242 3.20 11.86 19.64
C PRO A 242 3.31 13.22 18.94
N LEU A 243 2.38 13.52 18.05
CA LEU A 243 2.22 14.86 17.49
C LEU A 243 1.61 15.77 18.57
N ARG A 244 2.24 16.92 18.77
CA ARG A 244 1.76 17.97 19.71
C ARG A 244 0.81 18.92 19.01
#